data_5088fe05479f7865141e791f6fcf8d74
#
_entry.id   5088fe05479f7865141e791f6fcf8d74
#
_cell.length_a   1.000
_cell.length_b   1.000
_cell.length_c   1.000
_cell.angle_alpha   90.00
_cell.angle_beta   90.00
_cell.angle_gamma   90.00
#
_symmetry.space_group_name_H-M   'P 1'
#
loop_
_entity.id
_entity.type
_entity.pdbx_description
1 polymer ?
#
loop_
_entity_poly.entity_id
_entity_poly.type
_entity_poly.pdbx_seq_one_letter_code
_entity_poly.pdbx_strand_id
1 'polypeptide(L)'
;MDAFYASVEVRDDPSLAGKPLIIGALPTERGVVATCSYEARKYGVHSAMNIKEAYRRCPHGIYMHPNFEKYREISAQLRRIWYDYAVKMETIALDEAYLDVTYSAGDFDRAGEMAREIKARTRSELGLSCSVGIAYSKTAAKTASEEKKPDGYFEIRTPDDFVNLMIDRDVKSLYTVGAKTAEKLNRIGIYTVRDIRERKDEILERFGKHGQLITELAFGIDDRKVIEYKPEDAKSLSREVTFQEDTDNYRMLDDVLVLLALSVEERARRHGLHGKGVTLKLTYSDMQSITRSKAITTADIDAAAIYRETSRLLEQVEKRPVRLVGAGIYNLSTDEGRQMTLDDYLKDPEEDQELITKRLQELQERYGLDFAGHLEDIYHGRVLYRTIEYMRKHFNG
;
A
#
# COMPACT_ATOMS: atom_id res chain seq x y z
N MET A 1 2.44 -14.07 5.62
CA MET A 1 1.52 -15.21 5.39
C MET A 1 1.75 -15.82 4.02
N ASP A 2 1.19 -16.98 3.77
CA ASP A 2 1.30 -17.65 2.48
C ASP A 2 0.04 -17.38 1.64
N ALA A 3 0.18 -16.61 0.56
CA ALA A 3 -0.92 -16.22 -0.34
C ALA A 3 -2.17 -15.72 0.41
N PHE A 4 -2.01 -14.79 1.36
CA PHE A 4 -2.93 -14.45 2.45
C PHE A 4 -4.39 -14.38 2.02
N TYR A 5 -4.77 -13.47 1.09
CA TYR A 5 -6.18 -13.33 0.72
C TYR A 5 -6.75 -14.60 0.09
N ALA A 6 -5.97 -15.25 -0.78
CA ALA A 6 -6.40 -16.51 -1.40
C ALA A 6 -6.55 -17.62 -0.35
N SER A 7 -5.65 -17.71 0.62
CA SER A 7 -5.72 -18.71 1.71
C SER A 7 -6.92 -18.47 2.62
N VAL A 8 -7.28 -17.20 2.88
CA VAL A 8 -8.50 -16.85 3.64
C VAL A 8 -9.76 -17.32 2.89
N GLU A 9 -9.85 -17.07 1.58
CA GLU A 9 -11.01 -17.50 0.81
C GLU A 9 -11.11 -19.04 0.74
N VAL A 10 -9.99 -19.73 0.57
CA VAL A 10 -9.95 -21.22 0.59
C VAL A 10 -10.32 -21.78 1.98
N ARG A 11 -9.91 -21.13 3.06
CA ARG A 11 -10.31 -21.53 4.42
C ARG A 11 -11.82 -21.44 4.62
N ASP A 12 -12.42 -20.34 4.15
CA ASP A 12 -13.84 -20.07 4.32
C ASP A 12 -14.73 -20.87 3.34
N ASP A 13 -14.21 -21.18 2.17
CA ASP A 13 -14.81 -22.07 1.16
C ASP A 13 -13.83 -23.15 0.71
N PRO A 14 -13.82 -24.30 1.38
CA PRO A 14 -12.93 -25.42 1.02
C PRO A 14 -13.11 -25.96 -0.41
N SER A 15 -14.21 -25.63 -1.08
CA SER A 15 -14.42 -26.02 -2.48
C SER A 15 -13.42 -25.37 -3.44
N LEU A 16 -12.77 -24.26 -3.00
CA LEU A 16 -11.73 -23.54 -3.73
C LEU A 16 -10.34 -24.21 -3.60
N ALA A 17 -10.17 -25.17 -2.70
CA ALA A 17 -8.89 -25.81 -2.46
C ALA A 17 -8.35 -26.50 -3.74
N GLY A 18 -7.06 -26.33 -4.00
CA GLY A 18 -6.38 -26.91 -5.16
C GLY A 18 -6.72 -26.24 -6.50
N LYS A 19 -7.55 -25.19 -6.51
CA LYS A 19 -7.90 -24.45 -7.71
C LYS A 19 -7.05 -23.19 -7.87
N PRO A 20 -6.78 -22.76 -9.13
CA PRO A 20 -6.12 -21.45 -9.35
C PRO A 20 -7.06 -20.33 -8.97
N LEU A 21 -6.81 -19.70 -7.80
CA LEU A 21 -7.60 -18.59 -7.26
C LEU A 21 -6.84 -17.28 -7.43
N ILE A 22 -7.49 -16.27 -8.01
CA ILE A 22 -6.93 -14.96 -8.27
C ILE A 22 -7.83 -13.90 -7.61
N ILE A 23 -7.30 -13.22 -6.62
CA ILE A 23 -7.99 -12.15 -5.90
C ILE A 23 -7.54 -10.80 -6.46
N GLY A 24 -8.49 -9.98 -6.91
CA GLY A 24 -8.18 -8.70 -7.51
C GLY A 24 -9.37 -8.13 -8.29
N ALA A 25 -9.08 -7.45 -9.39
CA ALA A 25 -10.11 -7.07 -10.36
C ALA A 25 -10.63 -8.31 -11.11
N LEU A 26 -11.84 -8.22 -11.68
CA LEU A 26 -12.34 -9.25 -12.58
C LEU A 26 -11.74 -9.11 -13.98
N PRO A 27 -11.71 -10.18 -14.81
CA PRO A 27 -11.11 -10.14 -16.16
C PRO A 27 -11.72 -9.10 -17.11
N THR A 28 -12.99 -8.71 -16.88
CA THR A 28 -13.70 -7.68 -17.65
C THR A 28 -13.40 -6.25 -17.17
N GLU A 29 -12.72 -6.11 -16.06
CA GLU A 29 -12.43 -4.83 -15.42
C GLU A 29 -11.01 -4.34 -15.73
N ARG A 30 -10.76 -3.07 -15.46
CA ARG A 30 -9.41 -2.52 -15.35
C ARG A 30 -8.91 -2.75 -13.93
N GLY A 31 -7.73 -3.34 -13.79
CA GLY A 31 -7.12 -3.54 -12.49
C GLY A 31 -5.99 -4.54 -12.53
N VAL A 32 -5.59 -4.96 -11.35
CA VAL A 32 -4.46 -5.86 -11.14
C VAL A 32 -4.84 -7.02 -10.21
N VAL A 33 -4.01 -8.04 -10.21
CA VAL A 33 -4.00 -9.10 -9.21
C VAL A 33 -3.53 -8.51 -7.89
N ALA A 34 -4.32 -8.61 -6.83
CA ALA A 34 -3.89 -8.28 -5.46
C ALA A 34 -3.06 -9.42 -4.89
N THR A 35 -3.57 -10.65 -4.95
CA THR A 35 -2.83 -11.87 -4.64
C THR A 35 -3.40 -13.06 -5.41
N CYS A 36 -2.68 -14.19 -5.42
CA CYS A 36 -3.16 -15.41 -6.04
C CYS A 36 -2.66 -16.65 -5.30
N SER A 37 -3.39 -17.77 -5.43
CA SER A 37 -3.01 -19.05 -4.86
C SER A 37 -1.74 -19.60 -5.51
N TYR A 38 -1.10 -20.57 -4.88
CA TYR A 38 0.08 -21.22 -5.44
C TYR A 38 -0.25 -22.01 -6.73
N GLU A 39 -1.47 -22.49 -6.86
CA GLU A 39 -1.97 -23.10 -8.09
C GLU A 39 -1.97 -22.11 -9.25
N ALA A 40 -2.43 -20.87 -9.02
CA ALA A 40 -2.41 -19.82 -10.04
C ALA A 40 -0.97 -19.37 -10.39
N ARG A 41 -0.05 -19.38 -9.43
CA ARG A 41 1.37 -19.05 -9.65
C ARG A 41 2.06 -20.03 -10.62
N LYS A 42 1.61 -21.29 -10.70
CA LYS A 42 2.12 -22.27 -11.68
C LYS A 42 1.88 -21.84 -13.13
N TYR A 43 0.90 -20.98 -13.38
CA TYR A 43 0.62 -20.37 -14.69
C TYR A 43 1.34 -19.01 -14.87
N GLY A 44 2.25 -18.66 -13.96
CA GLY A 44 3.00 -17.39 -14.00
C GLY A 44 2.17 -16.18 -13.58
N VAL A 45 1.01 -16.36 -12.90
CA VAL A 45 0.23 -15.28 -12.31
C VAL A 45 0.90 -14.84 -11.01
N HIS A 46 0.99 -13.52 -10.77
CA HIS A 46 1.59 -12.94 -9.58
C HIS A 46 0.92 -11.61 -9.18
N SER A 47 1.14 -11.17 -7.94
CA SER A 47 0.65 -9.88 -7.45
C SER A 47 1.15 -8.72 -8.31
N ALA A 48 0.33 -7.69 -8.44
CA ALA A 48 0.50 -6.53 -9.30
C ALA A 48 0.46 -6.80 -10.82
N MET A 49 0.27 -8.06 -11.27
CA MET A 49 0.06 -8.36 -12.68
C MET A 49 -1.25 -7.72 -13.17
N ASN A 50 -1.25 -7.18 -14.40
CA ASN A 50 -2.48 -6.71 -15.04
C ASN A 50 -3.49 -7.85 -15.14
N ILE A 51 -4.76 -7.60 -14.79
CA ILE A 51 -5.77 -8.66 -14.69
C ILE A 51 -6.05 -9.33 -16.03
N LYS A 52 -6.02 -8.59 -17.16
CA LYS A 52 -6.20 -9.14 -18.49
C LYS A 52 -5.05 -10.07 -18.90
N GLU A 53 -3.83 -9.76 -18.43
CA GLU A 53 -2.67 -10.63 -18.61
C GLU A 53 -2.79 -11.88 -17.75
N ALA A 54 -3.22 -11.75 -16.49
CA ALA A 54 -3.50 -12.90 -15.62
C ALA A 54 -4.54 -13.82 -16.24
N TYR A 55 -5.62 -13.26 -16.83
CA TYR A 55 -6.64 -14.04 -17.50
C TYR A 55 -6.12 -14.76 -18.75
N ARG A 56 -5.25 -14.11 -19.53
CA ARG A 56 -4.60 -14.79 -20.69
C ARG A 56 -3.77 -16.00 -20.26
N ARG A 57 -3.09 -15.92 -19.10
CA ARG A 57 -2.26 -17.00 -18.56
C ARG A 57 -3.05 -18.10 -17.87
N CYS A 58 -4.14 -17.75 -17.22
CA CYS A 58 -4.96 -18.68 -16.45
C CYS A 58 -6.47 -18.44 -16.69
N PRO A 59 -7.00 -18.72 -17.91
CA PRO A 59 -8.39 -18.43 -18.26
C PRO A 59 -9.41 -19.28 -17.49
N HIS A 60 -8.99 -20.42 -16.96
CA HIS A 60 -9.80 -21.32 -16.13
C HIS A 60 -9.68 -21.01 -14.63
N GLY A 61 -8.95 -19.98 -14.26
CA GLY A 61 -8.82 -19.54 -12.87
C GLY A 61 -10.12 -18.96 -12.32
N ILE A 62 -10.27 -19.03 -11.01
CA ILE A 62 -11.40 -18.42 -10.28
C ILE A 62 -10.98 -17.01 -9.91
N TYR A 63 -11.70 -16.02 -10.41
CA TYR A 63 -11.43 -14.60 -10.20
C TYR A 63 -12.43 -14.00 -9.22
N MET A 64 -11.95 -13.38 -8.13
CA MET A 64 -12.77 -12.81 -7.08
C MET A 64 -12.28 -11.42 -6.67
N HIS A 65 -13.22 -10.55 -6.34
CA HIS A 65 -12.88 -9.28 -5.69
C HIS A 65 -12.36 -9.50 -4.27
N PRO A 66 -11.40 -8.68 -3.79
CA PRO A 66 -10.93 -8.75 -2.42
C PRO A 66 -12.01 -8.31 -1.43
N ASN A 67 -12.10 -9.02 -0.30
CA ASN A 67 -12.87 -8.61 0.87
C ASN A 67 -11.94 -8.02 1.94
N PHE A 68 -11.58 -6.73 1.79
CA PHE A 68 -10.63 -6.09 2.68
C PHE A 68 -11.10 -5.98 4.14
N GLU A 69 -12.39 -5.97 4.40
CA GLU A 69 -12.92 -5.96 5.77
C GLU A 69 -12.55 -7.26 6.48
N LYS A 70 -12.91 -8.40 5.91
CA LYS A 70 -12.54 -9.73 6.39
C LYS A 70 -11.01 -9.87 6.58
N TYR A 71 -10.23 -9.40 5.61
CA TYR A 71 -8.77 -9.52 5.70
C TYR A 71 -8.17 -8.66 6.82
N ARG A 72 -8.74 -7.49 7.11
CA ARG A 72 -8.31 -6.65 8.25
C ARG A 72 -8.65 -7.30 9.58
N GLU A 73 -9.82 -7.92 9.72
CA GLU A 73 -10.21 -8.64 10.93
C GLU A 73 -9.25 -9.80 11.23
N ILE A 74 -8.93 -10.61 10.20
CA ILE A 74 -7.98 -11.71 10.34
C ILE A 74 -6.57 -11.19 10.61
N SER A 75 -6.16 -10.11 9.97
CA SER A 75 -4.89 -9.43 10.25
C SER A 75 -4.80 -8.96 11.70
N ALA A 76 -5.88 -8.44 12.27
CA ALA A 76 -5.92 -8.04 13.67
C ALA A 76 -5.75 -9.24 14.62
N GLN A 77 -6.36 -10.39 14.31
CA GLN A 77 -6.18 -11.62 15.07
C GLN A 77 -4.73 -12.14 14.95
N LEU A 78 -4.17 -12.14 13.75
CA LEU A 78 -2.79 -12.52 13.49
C LEU A 78 -1.79 -11.66 14.29
N ARG A 79 -2.01 -10.34 14.35
CA ARG A 79 -1.17 -9.43 15.13
C ARG A 79 -1.22 -9.72 16.62
N ARG A 80 -2.35 -10.16 17.17
CA ARG A 80 -2.44 -10.57 18.59
C ARG A 80 -1.52 -11.75 18.87
N ILE A 81 -1.48 -12.75 17.97
CA ILE A 81 -0.54 -13.87 18.10
C ILE A 81 0.90 -13.35 18.10
N TRP A 82 1.26 -12.42 17.20
CA TRP A 82 2.61 -11.89 17.09
C TRP A 82 3.04 -11.08 18.33
N TYR A 83 2.12 -10.27 18.89
CA TYR A 83 2.42 -9.48 20.09
C TYR A 83 2.77 -10.30 21.32
N ASP A 84 2.35 -11.56 21.40
CA ASP A 84 2.71 -12.46 22.51
C ASP A 84 4.20 -12.83 22.51
N TYR A 85 4.91 -12.65 21.40
CA TYR A 85 6.30 -13.02 21.22
C TYR A 85 7.28 -11.85 21.09
N ALA A 86 6.83 -10.73 20.60
CA ALA A 86 7.71 -9.62 20.22
C ALA A 86 7.64 -8.45 21.21
N VAL A 87 8.81 -7.91 21.55
CA VAL A 87 8.93 -6.67 22.34
C VAL A 87 8.56 -5.46 21.46
N LYS A 88 8.91 -5.53 20.16
CA LYS A 88 8.57 -4.54 19.14
C LYS A 88 8.13 -5.23 17.88
N MET A 89 7.12 -4.65 17.21
CA MET A 89 6.60 -5.16 15.96
C MET A 89 6.49 -4.02 14.92
N GLU A 90 7.15 -4.20 13.79
CA GLU A 90 7.00 -3.31 12.63
C GLU A 90 6.11 -3.98 11.60
N THR A 91 4.89 -3.50 11.48
CA THR A 91 3.93 -3.99 10.49
C THR A 91 4.26 -3.45 9.11
N ILE A 92 4.44 -4.34 8.12
CA ILE A 92 4.73 -3.98 6.73
C ILE A 92 3.44 -4.00 5.89
N ALA A 93 2.60 -5.00 6.10
CA ALA A 93 1.34 -5.21 5.41
C ALA A 93 0.30 -5.83 6.35
N LEU A 94 -0.90 -6.17 5.84
CA LEU A 94 -1.93 -6.85 6.64
C LEU A 94 -1.46 -8.22 7.17
N ASP A 95 -0.54 -8.86 6.44
CA ASP A 95 -0.12 -10.24 6.68
C ASP A 95 1.39 -10.39 6.88
N GLU A 96 2.09 -9.27 7.11
CA GLU A 96 3.55 -9.25 7.17
C GLU A 96 4.05 -8.26 8.22
N ALA A 97 4.99 -8.72 9.08
CA ALA A 97 5.64 -7.88 10.07
C ALA A 97 7.06 -8.36 10.37
N TYR A 98 7.91 -7.44 10.82
CA TYR A 98 9.12 -7.76 11.56
C TYR A 98 8.81 -7.81 13.05
N LEU A 99 9.30 -8.86 13.71
CA LEU A 99 9.19 -9.08 15.15
C LEU A 99 10.59 -9.01 15.77
N ASP A 100 10.80 -8.07 16.68
CA ASP A 100 12.04 -8.04 17.46
C ASP A 100 11.89 -8.96 18.66
N VAL A 101 12.52 -10.11 18.57
CA VAL A 101 12.52 -11.14 19.61
C VAL A 101 13.86 -11.21 20.36
N THR A 102 14.74 -10.23 20.20
CA THR A 102 16.08 -10.21 20.79
C THR A 102 16.05 -10.48 22.30
N TYR A 103 15.17 -9.79 23.03
CA TYR A 103 15.06 -9.95 24.48
C TYR A 103 14.21 -11.15 24.89
N SER A 104 13.14 -11.45 24.18
CA SER A 104 12.22 -12.53 24.53
C SER A 104 12.78 -13.91 24.21
N ALA A 105 13.60 -14.02 23.18
CA ALA A 105 14.28 -15.26 22.82
C ALA A 105 15.64 -15.43 23.52
N GLY A 106 16.45 -14.38 23.55
CA GLY A 106 17.82 -14.43 24.08
C GLY A 106 18.84 -15.05 23.12
N ASP A 107 18.47 -16.09 22.37
CA ASP A 107 19.29 -16.73 21.36
C ASP A 107 18.50 -17.20 20.14
N PHE A 108 19.23 -17.70 19.12
CA PHE A 108 18.62 -18.17 17.86
C PHE A 108 17.82 -19.45 18.02
N ASP A 109 18.19 -20.33 18.94
CA ASP A 109 17.52 -21.62 19.12
C ASP A 109 16.13 -21.40 19.74
N ARG A 110 16.03 -20.54 20.76
CA ARG A 110 14.75 -20.11 21.33
C ARG A 110 13.92 -19.31 20.33
N ALA A 111 14.53 -18.42 19.53
CA ALA A 111 13.84 -17.74 18.45
C ALA A 111 13.25 -18.74 17.44
N GLY A 112 13.94 -19.82 17.15
CA GLY A 112 13.47 -20.91 16.31
C GLY A 112 12.25 -21.65 16.91
N GLU A 113 12.24 -21.90 18.22
CA GLU A 113 11.08 -22.46 18.91
C GLU A 113 9.88 -21.51 18.81
N MET A 114 10.06 -20.23 19.12
CA MET A 114 9.02 -19.19 19.01
C MET A 114 8.43 -19.10 17.61
N ALA A 115 9.26 -19.20 16.57
CA ALA A 115 8.77 -19.21 15.18
C ALA A 115 7.88 -20.43 14.89
N ARG A 116 8.24 -21.61 15.40
CA ARG A 116 7.42 -22.82 15.26
C ARG A 116 6.11 -22.71 16.05
N GLU A 117 6.15 -22.12 17.24
CA GLU A 117 4.95 -21.80 18.04
C GLU A 117 4.03 -20.82 17.28
N ILE A 118 4.56 -19.71 16.72
CA ILE A 118 3.79 -18.76 15.90
C ILE A 118 3.13 -19.48 14.72
N LYS A 119 3.85 -20.33 14.00
CA LYS A 119 3.30 -21.13 12.90
C LYS A 119 2.19 -22.06 13.37
N ALA A 120 2.40 -22.77 14.45
CA ALA A 120 1.42 -23.71 15.04
C ALA A 120 0.15 -22.96 15.48
N ARG A 121 0.29 -21.84 16.18
CA ARG A 121 -0.84 -20.99 16.61
C ARG A 121 -1.58 -20.38 15.42
N THR A 122 -0.87 -19.86 14.43
CA THR A 122 -1.50 -19.35 13.21
C THR A 122 -2.36 -20.42 12.55
N ARG A 123 -1.90 -21.66 12.53
CA ARG A 123 -2.66 -22.77 11.96
C ARG A 123 -3.85 -23.18 12.84
N SER A 124 -3.65 -23.34 14.15
CA SER A 124 -4.70 -23.81 15.06
C SER A 124 -5.77 -22.75 15.34
N GLU A 125 -5.39 -21.48 15.47
CA GLU A 125 -6.31 -20.39 15.83
C GLU A 125 -6.97 -19.76 14.61
N LEU A 126 -6.26 -19.66 13.47
CA LEU A 126 -6.75 -18.97 12.27
C LEU A 126 -7.01 -19.88 11.06
N GLY A 127 -6.59 -21.15 11.10
CA GLY A 127 -6.70 -22.07 9.98
C GLY A 127 -5.83 -21.69 8.77
N LEU A 128 -4.76 -20.92 8.98
CA LEU A 128 -3.91 -20.37 7.92
C LEU A 128 -2.45 -20.81 8.11
N SER A 129 -1.66 -20.83 7.02
CA SER A 129 -0.22 -21.05 7.06
C SER A 129 0.57 -19.76 6.95
N CYS A 130 1.75 -19.74 7.57
CA CYS A 130 2.71 -18.66 7.39
C CYS A 130 4.13 -19.23 7.22
N SER A 131 4.97 -18.44 6.54
CA SER A 131 6.40 -18.71 6.43
C SER A 131 7.17 -17.74 7.32
N VAL A 132 8.11 -18.26 8.11
CA VAL A 132 8.87 -17.47 9.08
C VAL A 132 10.35 -17.55 8.75
N GLY A 133 10.99 -16.40 8.69
CA GLY A 133 12.44 -16.24 8.60
C GLY A 133 13.01 -15.65 9.88
N ILE A 134 14.08 -16.22 10.38
CA ILE A 134 14.83 -15.72 11.54
C ILE A 134 16.19 -15.26 11.06
N ALA A 135 16.59 -14.08 11.49
CA ALA A 135 17.90 -13.56 11.13
C ALA A 135 18.40 -12.46 12.09
N TYR A 136 19.66 -12.12 11.93
CA TYR A 136 20.33 -11.04 12.65
C TYR A 136 19.88 -9.62 12.22
N SER A 137 19.21 -9.47 11.08
CA SER A 137 18.77 -8.19 10.52
C SER A 137 17.44 -8.29 9.78
N LYS A 138 16.79 -7.14 9.53
CA LYS A 138 15.50 -7.07 8.83
C LYS A 138 15.57 -7.64 7.40
N THR A 139 16.58 -7.25 6.63
CA THR A 139 16.74 -7.75 5.25
C THR A 139 16.99 -9.24 5.22
N ALA A 140 17.84 -9.74 6.10
CA ALA A 140 18.11 -11.18 6.19
C ALA A 140 16.86 -11.96 6.63
N ALA A 141 16.07 -11.45 7.60
CA ALA A 141 14.82 -12.07 8.03
C ALA A 141 13.77 -12.12 6.91
N LYS A 142 13.63 -11.02 6.15
CA LYS A 142 12.74 -10.99 4.98
C LYS A 142 13.17 -11.99 3.92
N THR A 143 14.46 -12.06 3.60
CA THR A 143 15.02 -13.05 2.67
C THR A 143 14.75 -14.48 3.18
N ALA A 144 15.07 -14.77 4.45
CA ALA A 144 14.82 -16.06 5.04
C ALA A 144 13.35 -16.51 4.95
N SER A 145 12.40 -15.58 5.16
CA SER A 145 10.98 -15.89 5.09
C SER A 145 10.49 -16.33 3.71
N GLU A 146 11.21 -15.97 2.64
CA GLU A 146 10.87 -16.35 1.26
C GLU A 146 11.48 -17.68 0.81
N GLU A 147 12.56 -18.17 1.47
CA GLU A 147 13.39 -19.28 1.00
C GLU A 147 12.65 -20.62 0.87
N LYS A 148 11.70 -20.87 1.75
CA LYS A 148 10.98 -22.15 1.79
C LYS A 148 9.47 -22.00 1.76
N LYS A 149 8.93 -20.91 1.15
CA LYS A 149 7.49 -20.76 0.95
C LYS A 149 6.91 -21.88 0.07
N PRO A 150 5.69 -22.37 0.33
CA PRO A 150 4.79 -22.03 1.44
C PRO A 150 5.10 -22.81 2.71
N ASP A 151 4.53 -22.36 3.84
CA ASP A 151 4.65 -22.96 5.17
C ASP A 151 6.10 -23.20 5.59
N GLY A 152 6.97 -22.28 5.16
CA GLY A 152 8.41 -22.38 5.31
C GLY A 152 8.93 -21.95 6.67
N TYR A 153 10.16 -22.36 6.92
CA TYR A 153 11.00 -21.94 8.03
C TYR A 153 12.44 -21.91 7.57
N PHE A 154 13.13 -20.80 7.78
CA PHE A 154 14.52 -20.65 7.41
C PHE A 154 15.26 -19.70 8.36
N GLU A 155 16.56 -19.95 8.59
CA GLU A 155 17.41 -19.12 9.44
C GLU A 155 18.61 -18.60 8.66
N ILE A 156 18.95 -17.34 8.92
CA ILE A 156 20.19 -16.68 8.46
C ILE A 156 20.83 -16.06 9.70
N ARG A 157 21.80 -16.76 10.30
CA ARG A 157 22.34 -16.41 11.62
C ARG A 157 23.42 -15.33 11.57
N THR A 158 24.16 -15.27 10.48
CA THR A 158 25.30 -14.33 10.33
C THR A 158 25.26 -13.56 9.01
N PRO A 159 25.98 -12.41 8.92
CA PRO A 159 26.17 -11.73 7.65
C PRO A 159 26.80 -12.60 6.57
N ASP A 160 27.72 -13.48 6.92
CA ASP A 160 28.36 -14.41 5.98
C ASP A 160 27.38 -15.43 5.43
N ASP A 161 26.45 -15.95 6.25
CA ASP A 161 25.36 -16.83 5.78
C ASP A 161 24.49 -16.12 4.75
N PHE A 162 24.14 -14.85 5.02
CA PHE A 162 23.37 -14.04 4.10
C PHE A 162 24.10 -13.80 2.79
N VAL A 163 25.38 -13.40 2.87
CA VAL A 163 26.21 -13.16 1.67
C VAL A 163 26.33 -14.43 0.84
N ASN A 164 26.66 -15.57 1.46
CA ASN A 164 26.80 -16.86 0.78
C ASN A 164 25.48 -17.27 0.08
N LEU A 165 24.33 -16.99 0.70
CA LEU A 165 23.03 -17.27 0.12
C LEU A 165 22.73 -16.37 -1.09
N MET A 166 23.15 -15.10 -1.08
CA MET A 166 22.73 -14.07 -2.02
C MET A 166 23.69 -13.81 -3.15
N ILE A 167 24.98 -14.14 -2.98
CA ILE A 167 26.10 -13.64 -3.81
C ILE A 167 25.91 -13.87 -5.32
N ASP A 168 25.37 -15.00 -5.71
CA ASP A 168 25.17 -15.37 -7.13
C ASP A 168 23.73 -15.11 -7.62
N ARG A 169 22.87 -14.51 -6.80
CA ARG A 169 21.51 -14.17 -7.18
C ARG A 169 21.44 -12.90 -7.99
N ASP A 170 20.40 -12.81 -8.83
CA ASP A 170 20.04 -11.59 -9.56
C ASP A 170 19.88 -10.41 -8.57
N VAL A 171 20.28 -9.22 -8.99
CA VAL A 171 20.18 -7.98 -8.19
C VAL A 171 18.76 -7.71 -7.67
N LYS A 172 17.72 -8.18 -8.37
CA LYS A 172 16.30 -8.05 -7.94
C LYS A 172 15.99 -8.82 -6.67
N SER A 173 16.80 -9.82 -6.32
CA SER A 173 16.64 -10.60 -5.09
C SER A 173 17.00 -9.79 -3.86
N LEU A 174 17.77 -8.71 -4.01
CA LEU A 174 18.17 -7.86 -2.90
C LEU A 174 17.03 -6.90 -2.53
N TYR A 175 16.70 -6.88 -1.25
CA TYR A 175 15.68 -5.96 -0.73
C TYR A 175 15.99 -4.53 -1.18
N THR A 176 14.97 -3.75 -1.53
CA THR A 176 15.03 -2.40 -2.11
C THR A 176 15.39 -2.31 -3.60
N VAL A 177 15.83 -3.38 -4.24
CA VAL A 177 16.11 -3.40 -5.67
C VAL A 177 14.87 -3.84 -6.45
N GLY A 178 13.99 -2.88 -6.76
CA GLY A 178 12.84 -3.12 -7.64
C GLY A 178 13.24 -3.14 -9.13
N ALA A 179 12.27 -3.47 -9.99
CA ALA A 179 12.48 -3.62 -11.44
C ALA A 179 13.23 -2.42 -12.09
N LYS A 180 12.83 -1.17 -11.75
CA LYS A 180 13.48 0.05 -12.29
C LYS A 180 14.94 0.21 -11.84
N THR A 181 15.24 -0.16 -10.59
CA THR A 181 16.62 -0.11 -10.08
C THR A 181 17.46 -1.20 -10.72
N ALA A 182 16.94 -2.42 -10.81
CA ALA A 182 17.60 -3.53 -11.49
C ALA A 182 17.89 -3.20 -12.97
N GLU A 183 16.93 -2.62 -13.68
CA GLU A 183 17.15 -2.18 -15.07
C GLU A 183 18.32 -1.17 -15.18
N LYS A 184 18.41 -0.20 -14.26
CA LYS A 184 19.52 0.76 -14.23
C LYS A 184 20.86 0.08 -13.93
N LEU A 185 20.91 -0.86 -12.99
CA LEU A 185 22.08 -1.66 -12.68
C LEU A 185 22.51 -2.52 -13.88
N ASN A 186 21.56 -3.20 -14.53
CA ASN A 186 21.82 -4.04 -15.69
C ASN A 186 22.37 -3.24 -16.88
N ARG A 187 21.92 -2.00 -17.09
CA ARG A 187 22.45 -1.10 -18.15
C ARG A 187 23.93 -0.79 -17.99
N ILE A 188 24.47 -0.90 -16.80
CA ILE A 188 25.89 -0.71 -16.51
C ILE A 188 26.62 -2.05 -16.28
N GLY A 189 26.00 -3.18 -16.63
CA GLY A 189 26.60 -4.51 -16.56
C GLY A 189 26.67 -5.10 -15.14
N ILE A 190 25.77 -4.69 -14.24
CA ILE A 190 25.61 -5.23 -12.88
C ILE A 190 24.34 -6.07 -12.85
N TYR A 191 24.49 -7.40 -12.76
CA TYR A 191 23.38 -8.37 -12.84
C TYR A 191 23.17 -9.14 -11.54
N THR A 192 24.25 -9.37 -10.77
CA THR A 192 24.25 -10.19 -9.56
C THR A 192 24.62 -9.38 -8.33
N VAL A 193 24.34 -9.93 -7.15
CA VAL A 193 24.80 -9.36 -5.88
C VAL A 193 26.33 -9.34 -5.81
N ARG A 194 27.01 -10.29 -6.43
CA ARG A 194 28.48 -10.30 -6.61
C ARG A 194 28.95 -9.03 -7.31
N ASP A 195 28.34 -8.69 -8.44
CA ASP A 195 28.74 -7.50 -9.23
C ASP A 195 28.56 -6.22 -8.41
N ILE A 196 27.52 -6.14 -7.55
CA ILE A 196 27.31 -5.01 -6.63
C ILE A 196 28.50 -4.87 -5.69
N ARG A 197 28.99 -5.97 -5.12
CA ARG A 197 30.10 -5.98 -4.17
C ARG A 197 31.43 -5.60 -4.83
N GLU A 198 31.69 -6.13 -6.01
CA GLU A 198 32.90 -5.87 -6.77
C GLU A 198 32.99 -4.44 -7.30
N ARG A 199 31.84 -3.83 -7.62
CA ARG A 199 31.75 -2.49 -8.22
C ARG A 199 31.09 -1.47 -7.28
N LYS A 200 31.28 -1.61 -5.96
CA LYS A 200 30.65 -0.77 -4.94
C LYS A 200 30.84 0.73 -5.16
N ASP A 201 32.06 1.15 -5.53
CA ASP A 201 32.39 2.57 -5.66
C ASP A 201 31.64 3.22 -6.84
N GLU A 202 31.48 2.51 -7.96
CA GLU A 202 30.66 2.96 -9.09
C GLU A 202 29.17 3.07 -8.71
N ILE A 203 28.67 2.13 -7.89
CA ILE A 203 27.27 2.17 -7.42
C ILE A 203 27.06 3.36 -6.48
N LEU A 204 27.97 3.62 -5.57
CA LEU A 204 27.93 4.77 -4.67
C LEU A 204 27.89 6.09 -5.45
N GLU A 205 28.75 6.22 -6.46
CA GLU A 205 28.83 7.40 -7.31
C GLU A 205 27.52 7.64 -8.10
N ARG A 206 26.98 6.59 -8.73
CA ARG A 206 25.82 6.70 -9.64
C ARG A 206 24.47 6.78 -8.93
N PHE A 207 24.33 6.12 -7.78
CA PHE A 207 23.03 5.97 -7.10
C PHE A 207 22.96 6.73 -5.76
N GLY A 208 24.04 7.37 -5.33
CA GLY A 208 24.10 8.19 -4.10
C GLY A 208 23.62 7.42 -2.85
N LYS A 209 22.77 8.01 -2.05
CA LYS A 209 22.24 7.39 -0.81
C LYS A 209 21.57 6.03 -1.04
N HIS A 210 20.88 5.84 -2.16
CA HIS A 210 20.27 4.56 -2.50
C HIS A 210 21.35 3.53 -2.88
N GLY A 211 22.42 3.96 -3.56
CA GLY A 211 23.59 3.13 -3.85
C GLY A 211 24.30 2.67 -2.59
N GLN A 212 24.44 3.54 -1.59
CA GLN A 212 24.97 3.18 -0.29
C GLN A 212 24.17 2.05 0.35
N LEU A 213 22.83 2.22 0.45
CA LEU A 213 21.97 1.18 1.01
C LEU A 213 22.08 -0.16 0.27
N ILE A 214 22.04 -0.14 -1.07
CA ILE A 214 22.16 -1.35 -1.90
C ILE A 214 23.51 -2.04 -1.64
N THR A 215 24.58 -1.26 -1.56
CA THR A 215 25.93 -1.78 -1.29
C THR A 215 26.02 -2.40 0.11
N GLU A 216 25.57 -1.68 1.15
CA GLU A 216 25.54 -2.20 2.53
C GLU A 216 24.80 -3.52 2.61
N LEU A 217 23.59 -3.60 2.02
CA LEU A 217 22.80 -4.82 1.98
C LEU A 217 23.50 -5.95 1.22
N ALA A 218 24.19 -5.67 0.12
CA ALA A 218 24.97 -6.68 -0.62
C ALA A 218 26.13 -7.25 0.22
N PHE A 219 26.63 -6.50 1.19
CA PHE A 219 27.61 -6.96 2.16
C PHE A 219 27.00 -7.61 3.43
N GLY A 220 25.69 -7.77 3.48
CA GLY A 220 25.00 -8.31 4.64
C GLY A 220 24.86 -7.31 5.79
N ILE A 221 25.08 -6.04 5.55
CA ILE A 221 25.01 -4.98 6.57
C ILE A 221 23.62 -4.33 6.51
N ASP A 222 22.86 -4.44 7.60
CA ASP A 222 21.55 -3.80 7.77
C ASP A 222 21.31 -3.47 9.26
N ASP A 223 21.64 -2.26 9.65
CA ASP A 223 21.53 -1.78 11.02
C ASP A 223 20.17 -1.17 11.37
N ARG A 224 19.21 -1.22 10.42
CA ARG A 224 17.86 -0.69 10.64
C ARG A 224 17.15 -1.46 11.74
N LYS A 225 16.66 -0.73 12.73
CA LYS A 225 15.91 -1.32 13.85
C LYS A 225 14.48 -1.64 13.45
N VAL A 226 13.85 -2.56 14.17
CA VAL A 226 12.40 -2.77 14.15
C VAL A 226 11.77 -1.56 14.83
N ILE A 227 10.91 -0.85 14.10
CA ILE A 227 10.24 0.38 14.56
C ILE A 227 8.74 0.11 14.55
N GLU A 228 8.11 0.26 15.71
CA GLU A 228 6.66 0.22 15.78
C GLU A 228 6.10 1.47 15.08
N TYR A 229 5.38 1.24 13.98
CA TYR A 229 4.76 2.33 13.23
C TYR A 229 3.52 2.84 13.97
N LYS A 230 3.48 4.14 14.17
CA LYS A 230 2.33 4.84 14.72
C LYS A 230 1.68 5.71 13.65
N PRO A 231 0.35 5.92 13.70
CA PRO A 231 -0.33 6.79 12.73
C PRO A 231 0.28 8.20 12.60
N GLU A 232 0.79 8.74 13.71
CA GLU A 232 1.48 10.04 13.77
C GLU A 232 2.80 10.10 12.98
N ASP A 233 3.40 8.95 12.64
CA ASP A 233 4.61 8.88 11.82
C ASP A 233 4.29 9.06 10.32
N ALA A 234 3.01 9.10 9.96
CA ALA A 234 2.60 9.30 8.57
C ALA A 234 3.00 10.69 8.07
N LYS A 235 3.65 10.77 6.92
CA LYS A 235 4.08 12.04 6.30
C LYS A 235 2.99 12.64 5.43
N SER A 236 2.11 11.82 4.89
CA SER A 236 1.01 12.21 4.03
C SER A 236 -0.13 11.19 4.12
N LEU A 237 -1.33 11.66 3.78
CA LEU A 237 -2.54 10.85 3.69
C LEU A 237 -3.26 11.22 2.40
N SER A 238 -3.57 10.22 1.56
CA SER A 238 -4.23 10.46 0.28
C SER A 238 -5.30 9.41 -0.02
N ARG A 239 -6.18 9.76 -0.93
CA ARG A 239 -7.14 8.87 -1.55
C ARG A 239 -7.07 9.04 -3.07
N GLU A 240 -6.96 7.92 -3.77
CA GLU A 240 -6.83 7.89 -5.23
C GLU A 240 -7.83 6.89 -5.83
N VAL A 241 -8.32 7.21 -7.00
CA VAL A 241 -9.22 6.34 -7.78
C VAL A 241 -8.69 6.20 -9.21
N THR A 242 -8.60 4.96 -9.69
CA THR A 242 -8.34 4.64 -11.09
C THR A 242 -9.66 4.31 -11.78
N PHE A 243 -10.01 5.04 -12.81
CA PHE A 243 -11.26 4.84 -13.57
C PHE A 243 -11.19 3.57 -14.42
N GLN A 244 -12.33 2.93 -14.65
CA GLN A 244 -12.42 1.78 -15.56
C GLN A 244 -12.11 2.16 -17.02
N GLU A 245 -12.46 3.37 -17.42
CA GLU A 245 -12.10 3.99 -18.69
C GLU A 245 -11.52 5.37 -18.44
N ASP A 246 -10.61 5.80 -19.30
CA ASP A 246 -10.03 7.14 -19.21
C ASP A 246 -11.09 8.18 -19.52
N THR A 247 -11.01 9.36 -18.90
CA THR A 247 -11.99 10.44 -19.06
C THR A 247 -11.31 11.78 -19.29
N ASP A 248 -11.88 12.59 -20.16
CA ASP A 248 -11.53 14.00 -20.40
C ASP A 248 -12.57 14.97 -19.79
N ASN A 249 -13.53 14.44 -19.06
CA ASN A 249 -14.56 15.22 -18.39
C ASN A 249 -14.03 15.83 -17.08
N TYR A 250 -13.44 16.99 -17.16
CA TYR A 250 -12.85 17.69 -16.01
C TYR A 250 -13.88 18.21 -15.00
N ARG A 251 -15.14 18.41 -15.42
CA ARG A 251 -16.22 18.75 -14.49
C ARG A 251 -16.58 17.55 -13.61
N MET A 252 -16.63 16.34 -14.20
CA MET A 252 -16.82 15.13 -13.44
C MET A 252 -15.61 14.84 -12.53
N LEU A 253 -14.36 15.14 -12.96
CA LEU A 253 -13.19 15.03 -12.11
C LEU A 253 -13.27 15.95 -10.89
N ASP A 254 -13.75 17.20 -11.07
CA ASP A 254 -13.98 18.14 -9.98
C ASP A 254 -15.05 17.62 -8.99
N ASP A 255 -16.13 17.04 -9.50
CA ASP A 255 -17.14 16.37 -8.68
C ASP A 255 -16.54 15.21 -7.84
N VAL A 256 -15.68 14.42 -8.45
CA VAL A 256 -14.98 13.31 -7.75
C VAL A 256 -14.07 13.83 -6.63
N LEU A 257 -13.43 14.99 -6.81
CA LEU A 257 -12.59 15.59 -5.77
C LEU A 257 -13.35 15.92 -4.49
N VAL A 258 -14.64 16.24 -4.55
CA VAL A 258 -15.49 16.43 -3.35
C VAL A 258 -15.50 15.15 -2.50
N LEU A 259 -15.76 14.00 -3.13
CA LEU A 259 -15.82 12.71 -2.42
C LEU A 259 -14.46 12.26 -1.91
N LEU A 260 -13.40 12.53 -2.67
CA LEU A 260 -12.03 12.23 -2.22
C LEU A 260 -11.63 13.10 -1.04
N ALA A 261 -11.98 14.39 -1.03
CA ALA A 261 -11.73 15.33 0.05
C ALA A 261 -12.39 14.87 1.35
N LEU A 262 -13.66 14.52 1.31
CA LEU A 262 -14.40 13.97 2.45
C LEU A 262 -13.76 12.68 2.98
N SER A 263 -13.34 11.77 2.10
CA SER A 263 -12.68 10.52 2.50
C SER A 263 -11.29 10.74 3.11
N VAL A 264 -10.57 11.78 2.69
CA VAL A 264 -9.26 12.15 3.25
C VAL A 264 -9.44 12.76 4.63
N GLU A 265 -10.37 13.72 4.79
CA GLU A 265 -10.70 14.34 6.07
C GLU A 265 -11.10 13.30 7.12
N GLU A 266 -12.04 12.41 6.79
CA GLU A 266 -12.50 11.37 7.71
C GLU A 266 -11.35 10.46 8.19
N ARG A 267 -10.44 10.09 7.29
CA ARG A 267 -9.26 9.32 7.69
C ARG A 267 -8.30 10.11 8.56
N ALA A 268 -8.09 11.39 8.27
CA ALA A 268 -7.24 12.27 9.07
C ALA A 268 -7.82 12.41 10.48
N ARG A 269 -9.13 12.69 10.59
CA ARG A 269 -9.84 12.82 11.85
C ARG A 269 -9.77 11.57 12.72
N ARG A 270 -9.92 10.36 12.14
CA ARG A 270 -9.81 9.08 12.88
C ARG A 270 -8.45 8.88 13.55
N HIS A 271 -7.42 9.47 13.00
CA HIS A 271 -6.06 9.33 13.50
C HIS A 271 -5.53 10.58 14.21
N GLY A 272 -6.37 11.60 14.41
CA GLY A 272 -5.96 12.88 15.00
C GLY A 272 -4.86 13.57 14.19
N LEU A 273 -4.90 13.47 12.85
CA LEU A 273 -3.87 13.99 11.96
C LEU A 273 -4.31 15.28 11.28
N HIS A 274 -3.45 16.27 11.28
CA HIS A 274 -3.62 17.57 10.62
C HIS A 274 -2.55 17.76 9.56
N GLY A 275 -2.93 18.23 8.35
CA GLY A 275 -1.99 18.51 7.27
C GLY A 275 -1.60 19.99 7.22
N LYS A 276 -0.46 20.30 6.59
CA LYS A 276 -0.02 21.68 6.28
C LYS A 276 -0.05 22.00 4.78
N GLY A 277 -0.60 21.12 3.98
CA GLY A 277 -0.76 21.33 2.55
C GLY A 277 -1.58 20.26 1.89
N VAL A 278 -2.07 20.59 0.71
CA VAL A 278 -2.96 19.76 -0.11
C VAL A 278 -2.24 19.33 -1.39
N THR A 279 -2.54 18.13 -1.84
CA THR A 279 -1.97 17.56 -3.07
C THR A 279 -3.06 17.03 -3.98
N LEU A 280 -2.98 17.41 -5.25
CA LEU A 280 -3.69 16.80 -6.37
C LEU A 280 -2.72 15.85 -7.10
N LYS A 281 -3.15 14.63 -7.38
CA LYS A 281 -2.44 13.68 -8.25
C LYS A 281 -3.31 13.31 -9.44
N LEU A 282 -2.73 13.34 -10.62
CA LEU A 282 -3.33 12.81 -11.84
C LEU A 282 -2.38 11.81 -12.49
N THR A 283 -2.95 10.75 -13.07
CA THR A 283 -2.27 9.91 -14.04
C THR A 283 -3.07 9.97 -15.34
N TYR A 284 -2.41 10.34 -16.41
CA TYR A 284 -3.02 10.41 -17.74
C TYR A 284 -3.09 9.03 -18.41
N SER A 285 -3.82 8.96 -19.52
CA SER A 285 -4.01 7.73 -20.31
C SER A 285 -2.70 7.09 -20.80
N ASP A 286 -1.67 7.90 -21.05
CA ASP A 286 -0.32 7.48 -21.43
C ASP A 286 0.55 7.04 -20.24
N MET A 287 -0.03 6.89 -19.05
CA MET A 287 0.65 6.51 -17.80
C MET A 287 1.58 7.59 -17.21
N GLN A 288 1.63 8.80 -17.80
CA GLN A 288 2.34 9.91 -17.18
C GLN A 288 1.59 10.37 -15.93
N SER A 289 2.29 10.41 -14.80
CA SER A 289 1.72 10.91 -13.55
C SER A 289 2.27 12.29 -13.22
N ILE A 290 1.39 13.17 -12.78
CA ILE A 290 1.74 14.47 -12.25
C ILE A 290 1.20 14.63 -10.84
N THR A 291 1.93 15.39 -10.03
CA THR A 291 1.50 15.83 -8.70
C THR A 291 1.60 17.34 -8.64
N ARG A 292 0.57 17.98 -8.10
CA ARG A 292 0.53 19.42 -7.82
C ARG A 292 0.20 19.59 -6.34
N SER A 293 0.93 20.47 -5.66
CA SER A 293 0.79 20.66 -4.21
C SER A 293 0.69 22.14 -3.89
N LYS A 294 -0.08 22.47 -2.87
CA LYS A 294 -0.25 23.80 -2.31
C LYS A 294 -0.08 23.75 -0.80
N ALA A 295 0.86 24.51 -0.27
CA ALA A 295 0.94 24.75 1.18
C ALA A 295 -0.25 25.60 1.64
N ILE A 296 -0.80 25.28 2.81
CA ILE A 296 -1.93 25.98 3.40
C ILE A 296 -1.47 26.52 4.75
N THR A 297 -1.86 27.76 5.04
CA THR A 297 -1.49 28.46 6.26
C THR A 297 -2.45 28.20 7.41
N THR A 298 -3.71 27.82 7.12
CA THR A 298 -4.69 27.47 8.14
C THR A 298 -4.31 26.19 8.89
N ALA A 299 -4.60 26.19 10.17
CA ALA A 299 -4.24 25.12 11.06
C ALA A 299 -5.04 23.83 10.80
N ASP A 300 -6.32 23.92 10.41
CA ASP A 300 -7.17 22.78 10.03
C ASP A 300 -7.44 22.73 8.54
N ILE A 301 -7.03 21.61 7.94
CA ILE A 301 -7.38 21.28 6.57
C ILE A 301 -8.56 20.30 6.60
N ASP A 302 -9.77 20.83 6.45
CA ASP A 302 -11.02 20.10 6.31
C ASP A 302 -11.31 19.71 4.84
N ALA A 303 -12.42 19.04 4.62
CA ALA A 303 -12.84 18.63 3.28
C ALA A 303 -13.04 19.83 2.33
N ALA A 304 -13.52 20.96 2.83
CA ALA A 304 -13.73 22.15 2.02
C ALA A 304 -12.39 22.74 1.55
N ALA A 305 -11.40 22.85 2.42
CA ALA A 305 -10.06 23.30 2.07
C ALA A 305 -9.37 22.33 1.09
N ILE A 306 -9.48 21.01 1.32
CA ILE A 306 -8.93 19.99 0.41
C ILE A 306 -9.58 20.11 -0.95
N TYR A 307 -10.90 20.17 -1.01
CA TYR A 307 -11.65 20.29 -2.27
C TYR A 307 -11.28 21.59 -3.00
N ARG A 308 -11.41 22.73 -2.34
CA ARG A 308 -11.14 24.06 -2.92
C ARG A 308 -9.76 24.15 -3.57
N GLU A 309 -8.73 23.69 -2.87
CA GLU A 309 -7.37 23.77 -3.38
C GLU A 309 -7.08 22.70 -4.45
N THR A 310 -7.61 21.48 -4.33
CA THR A 310 -7.44 20.47 -5.39
C THR A 310 -8.20 20.83 -6.65
N SER A 311 -9.39 21.46 -6.55
CA SER A 311 -10.15 22.00 -7.68
C SER A 311 -9.36 23.11 -8.40
N ARG A 312 -8.80 24.09 -7.67
CA ARG A 312 -7.94 25.13 -8.24
C ARG A 312 -6.70 24.55 -8.94
N LEU A 313 -6.09 23.51 -8.35
CA LEU A 313 -4.95 22.82 -8.96
C LEU A 313 -5.37 22.08 -10.23
N LEU A 314 -6.59 21.51 -10.26
CA LEU A 314 -7.14 20.81 -11.41
C LEU A 314 -7.40 21.77 -12.61
N GLU A 315 -7.72 23.02 -12.32
CA GLU A 315 -7.87 24.05 -13.37
C GLU A 315 -6.55 24.38 -14.08
N GLN A 316 -5.43 24.26 -13.37
CA GLN A 316 -4.10 24.65 -13.82
C GLN A 316 -3.32 23.55 -14.57
N VAL A 317 -3.85 22.33 -14.63
CA VAL A 317 -3.18 21.23 -15.32
C VAL A 317 -3.55 21.18 -16.81
N GLU A 318 -2.66 20.57 -17.59
CA GLU A 318 -2.97 20.26 -18.99
C GLU A 318 -4.18 19.36 -19.11
N LYS A 319 -5.12 19.73 -19.99
CA LYS A 319 -6.36 18.97 -20.22
C LYS A 319 -6.10 17.83 -21.20
N ARG A 320 -5.94 16.62 -20.64
CA ARG A 320 -5.68 15.35 -21.35
C ARG A 320 -6.58 14.28 -20.74
N PRO A 321 -6.87 13.15 -21.44
CA PRO A 321 -7.61 12.05 -20.85
C PRO A 321 -6.94 11.53 -19.59
N VAL A 322 -7.69 11.47 -18.48
CA VAL A 322 -7.24 11.10 -17.13
C VAL A 322 -7.62 9.67 -16.83
N ARG A 323 -6.67 8.91 -16.37
CA ARG A 323 -6.80 7.53 -15.92
C ARG A 323 -7.06 7.43 -14.41
N LEU A 324 -6.39 8.29 -13.61
CA LEU A 324 -6.45 8.29 -12.15
C LEU A 324 -6.50 9.72 -11.66
N VAL A 325 -7.34 9.95 -10.65
CA VAL A 325 -7.38 11.19 -9.87
C VAL A 325 -7.21 10.87 -8.38
N GLY A 326 -6.50 11.73 -7.67
CA GLY A 326 -6.28 11.60 -6.22
C GLY A 326 -6.18 12.95 -5.54
N ALA A 327 -6.66 12.99 -4.31
CA ALA A 327 -6.52 14.10 -3.37
C ALA A 327 -5.82 13.64 -2.11
N GLY A 328 -5.06 14.51 -1.46
CA GLY A 328 -4.36 14.19 -0.23
C GLY A 328 -3.88 15.41 0.53
N ILE A 329 -3.43 15.15 1.74
CA ILE A 329 -2.78 16.11 2.62
C ILE A 329 -1.37 15.65 2.96
N TYR A 330 -0.45 16.59 3.19
CA TYR A 330 0.95 16.31 3.48
C TYR A 330 1.47 17.19 4.61
N ASN A 331 2.69 16.90 5.10
CA ASN A 331 3.28 17.48 6.31
C ASN A 331 2.33 17.32 7.49
N LEU A 332 2.01 16.06 7.79
CA LEU A 332 1.08 15.70 8.85
C LEU A 332 1.69 15.94 10.23
N SER A 333 0.85 16.32 11.19
CA SER A 333 1.18 16.43 12.62
C SER A 333 -0.05 16.05 13.46
N THR A 334 0.19 15.69 14.72
CA THR A 334 -0.86 15.56 15.74
C THR A 334 -1.11 16.90 16.42
N ASP A 335 -2.20 17.05 17.16
CA ASP A 335 -2.62 18.31 17.81
C ASP A 335 -1.66 18.82 18.88
N GLU A 336 -0.70 18.02 19.35
CA GLU A 336 0.22 18.42 20.39
C GLU A 336 1.12 19.59 19.94
N GLY A 337 0.85 20.79 20.47
CA GLY A 337 1.67 21.98 20.26
C GLY A 337 1.33 22.83 19.04
N ARG A 338 0.13 22.72 18.52
CA ARG A 338 -0.33 23.49 17.36
C ARG A 338 -0.55 24.97 17.71
N GLN A 339 0.15 25.86 17.00
CA GLN A 339 -0.06 27.29 17.08
C GLN A 339 -1.16 27.72 16.11
N MET A 340 -2.23 28.35 16.62
CA MET A 340 -3.24 28.99 15.77
C MET A 340 -2.62 30.15 14.99
N THR A 341 -2.98 30.26 13.72
CA THR A 341 -2.58 31.34 12.84
C THR A 341 -3.68 32.42 12.76
N LEU A 342 -3.36 33.58 12.21
CA LEU A 342 -4.35 34.63 11.97
C LEU A 342 -5.42 34.14 10.98
N ASP A 343 -5.01 33.34 10.01
CA ASP A 343 -5.92 32.74 9.00
C ASP A 343 -6.92 31.78 9.64
N ASP A 344 -6.54 31.05 10.71
CA ASP A 344 -7.47 30.21 11.48
C ASP A 344 -8.53 31.02 12.20
N TYR A 345 -8.15 32.20 12.69
CA TYR A 345 -9.09 33.10 13.36
C TYR A 345 -10.06 33.78 12.39
N LEU A 346 -9.62 33.98 11.14
CA LEU A 346 -10.43 34.59 10.07
C LEU A 346 -11.24 33.53 9.27
N LYS A 347 -11.01 32.26 9.53
CA LYS A 347 -11.74 31.16 8.88
C LYS A 347 -13.19 31.15 9.38
N ASP A 348 -14.14 31.13 8.45
CA ASP A 348 -15.55 30.93 8.76
C ASP A 348 -15.90 29.45 8.57
N PRO A 349 -16.11 28.69 9.67
CA PRO A 349 -16.49 27.29 9.57
C PRO A 349 -17.85 27.06 8.91
N GLU A 350 -18.77 28.06 8.98
CA GLU A 350 -20.10 27.95 8.37
C GLU A 350 -19.96 28.03 6.84
N GLU A 351 -19.10 28.90 6.29
CA GLU A 351 -18.81 29.01 4.87
C GLU A 351 -18.23 27.70 4.27
N ASP A 352 -17.33 27.06 5.00
CA ASP A 352 -16.73 25.79 4.58
C ASP A 352 -17.74 24.64 4.59
N GLN A 353 -18.60 24.58 5.61
CA GLN A 353 -19.67 23.60 5.70
C GLN A 353 -20.76 23.83 4.62
N GLU A 354 -21.10 25.10 4.37
CA GLU A 354 -22.02 25.47 3.28
C GLU A 354 -21.47 25.06 1.92
N LEU A 355 -20.18 25.25 1.65
CA LEU A 355 -19.54 24.85 0.40
C LEU A 355 -19.72 23.35 0.14
N ILE A 356 -19.37 22.51 1.10
CA ILE A 356 -19.48 21.05 0.95
C ILE A 356 -20.95 20.62 0.80
N THR A 357 -21.84 21.18 1.63
CA THR A 357 -23.29 20.90 1.57
C THR A 357 -23.86 21.26 0.19
N LYS A 358 -23.54 22.42 -0.32
CA LYS A 358 -23.94 22.87 -1.65
C LYS A 358 -23.41 21.94 -2.76
N ARG A 359 -22.13 21.57 -2.68
CA ARG A 359 -21.52 20.65 -3.65
C ARG A 359 -22.19 19.28 -3.63
N LEU A 360 -22.51 18.73 -2.46
CA LEU A 360 -23.23 17.45 -2.34
C LEU A 360 -24.65 17.54 -2.93
N GLN A 361 -25.36 18.65 -2.75
CA GLN A 361 -26.66 18.89 -3.39
C GLN A 361 -26.54 18.93 -4.91
N GLU A 362 -25.57 19.66 -5.45
CA GLU A 362 -25.29 19.70 -6.90
C GLU A 362 -24.97 18.30 -7.46
N LEU A 363 -24.22 17.48 -6.70
CA LEU A 363 -23.94 16.09 -7.07
C LEU A 363 -25.22 15.23 -7.07
N GLN A 364 -26.06 15.40 -6.05
CA GLN A 364 -27.35 14.70 -5.96
C GLN A 364 -28.26 15.04 -7.15
N GLU A 365 -28.38 16.31 -7.49
CA GLU A 365 -29.14 16.77 -8.66
C GLU A 365 -28.59 16.19 -9.97
N ARG A 366 -27.25 16.19 -10.12
CA ARG A 366 -26.58 15.75 -11.36
C ARG A 366 -26.61 14.24 -11.56
N TYR A 367 -26.43 13.47 -10.49
CA TYR A 367 -26.27 12.03 -10.59
C TYR A 367 -27.46 11.24 -10.05
N GLY A 368 -28.41 11.88 -9.40
CA GLY A 368 -29.57 11.21 -8.80
C GLY A 368 -29.22 10.30 -7.61
N LEU A 369 -28.10 10.54 -6.94
CA LEU A 369 -27.64 9.76 -5.78
C LEU A 369 -27.80 10.58 -4.48
N ASP A 370 -28.34 9.98 -3.43
CA ASP A 370 -28.36 10.56 -2.08
C ASP A 370 -26.99 10.43 -1.42
N PHE A 371 -26.11 11.41 -1.67
CA PHE A 371 -24.79 11.46 -1.07
C PHE A 371 -24.82 11.78 0.44
N ALA A 372 -25.80 12.57 0.90
CA ALA A 372 -25.88 12.99 2.29
C ALA A 372 -26.30 11.83 3.21
N GLY A 373 -27.24 10.97 2.78
CA GLY A 373 -27.72 9.83 3.54
C GLY A 373 -26.74 8.64 3.61
N HIS A 374 -25.70 8.66 2.75
CA HIS A 374 -24.73 7.55 2.62
C HIS A 374 -23.28 7.98 2.79
N LEU A 375 -23.00 9.14 3.40
CA LEU A 375 -21.63 9.65 3.55
C LEU A 375 -20.71 8.68 4.29
N GLU A 376 -21.18 8.02 5.35
CA GLU A 376 -20.38 7.06 6.11
C GLU A 376 -19.96 5.86 5.26
N ASP A 377 -20.83 5.38 4.38
CA ASP A 377 -20.53 4.29 3.46
C ASP A 377 -19.54 4.73 2.36
N ILE A 378 -19.65 5.98 1.89
CA ILE A 378 -18.79 6.55 0.84
C ILE A 378 -17.34 6.66 1.30
N TYR A 379 -17.07 6.88 2.58
CA TYR A 379 -15.71 6.91 3.11
C TYR A 379 -14.97 5.57 2.97
N HIS A 380 -15.69 4.48 2.78
CA HIS A 380 -15.12 3.13 2.75
C HIS A 380 -14.91 2.61 1.31
N GLY A 381 -13.67 2.65 0.90
CA GLY A 381 -12.96 2.04 -0.23
C GLY A 381 -13.81 1.56 -1.43
N ARG A 382 -14.57 0.49 -1.27
CA ARG A 382 -15.28 -0.15 -2.39
C ARG A 382 -16.56 0.58 -2.76
N VAL A 383 -17.25 1.16 -1.80
CA VAL A 383 -18.47 1.96 -2.03
C VAL A 383 -18.08 3.25 -2.74
N LEU A 384 -17.08 3.97 -2.22
CA LEU A 384 -16.53 5.17 -2.87
C LEU A 384 -16.15 4.90 -4.33
N TYR A 385 -15.43 3.80 -4.60
CA TYR A 385 -15.05 3.43 -5.96
C TYR A 385 -16.26 3.19 -6.87
N ARG A 386 -17.26 2.44 -6.40
CA ARG A 386 -18.48 2.15 -7.16
C ARG A 386 -19.29 3.42 -7.44
N THR A 387 -19.38 4.31 -6.46
CA THR A 387 -20.06 5.61 -6.60
C THR A 387 -19.38 6.46 -7.67
N ILE A 388 -18.04 6.55 -7.64
CA ILE A 388 -17.29 7.32 -8.64
C ILE A 388 -17.44 6.71 -10.04
N GLU A 389 -17.43 5.38 -10.16
CA GLU A 389 -17.68 4.72 -11.46
C GLU A 389 -19.11 4.91 -11.96
N TYR A 390 -20.10 4.96 -11.04
CA TYR A 390 -21.46 5.35 -11.39
C TYR A 390 -21.51 6.78 -11.92
N MET A 391 -20.87 7.75 -11.24
CA MET A 391 -20.79 9.15 -11.67
C MET A 391 -20.17 9.27 -13.07
N ARG A 392 -19.08 8.53 -13.34
CA ARG A 392 -18.44 8.52 -14.64
C ARG A 392 -19.38 8.08 -15.76
N LYS A 393 -20.23 7.07 -15.51
CA LYS A 393 -21.16 6.53 -16.50
C LYS A 393 -22.42 7.36 -16.70
N HIS A 394 -22.86 8.10 -15.68
CA HIS A 394 -24.14 8.79 -15.63
C HIS A 394 -24.00 10.32 -15.53
N PHE A 395 -22.86 10.85 -15.99
CA PHE A 395 -22.68 12.30 -16.02
C PHE A 395 -23.67 12.95 -16.98
N ASN A 396 -24.64 13.67 -16.43
CA ASN A 396 -25.60 14.49 -17.14
C ASN A 396 -25.16 15.95 -16.97
N GLY A 397 -24.26 16.44 -17.82
CA GLY A 397 -23.62 17.72 -17.66
C GLY A 397 -24.11 18.81 -18.55
#